data_b5bcdb088b5e66270fdcdfc39e051455
#
_entry.id   b5bcdb088b5e66270fdcdfc39e051455
#
_cell.length_a   1.000
_cell.length_b   1.000
_cell.length_c   1.000
_cell.angle_alpha   90.00
_cell.angle_beta   90.00
_cell.angle_gamma   90.00
#
_symmetry.space_group_name_H-M   'P 1'
#
loop_
_entity.id
_entity.type
_entity.pdbx_description
1 polymer ?
#
loop_
_entity_poly.entity_id
_entity_poly.type
_entity_poly.pdbx_seq_one_letter_code
_entity_poly.pdbx_strand_id
1 'polypeptide(L)'
;MKESIFRFLVTQVIQVTVGKYSRGNLKPFNQRRCFMKGRGIWMGVLVLSLVCILALPCFAQRGVTKDTIKLGLILVKTGPVAALGLPNGNGMVDYLQYLNDTAGGVAGRKIEVIWEDDSFEAPKSVAALKKLITRDNVLTVITTGGSQQTMANLENINQYKLPNIPNALMKEFYDPFQPYIFAMGATYEAQFECIVDYIFNDLKEKKPRIGVVYEKKEYGIKGMEAVKQRAKAYGVDLVSELALPTGAVDAGSQVLALMNDKVDYVITCLLLPPTITFVKSAEQYKYWPKHIFGFNWATDDMLVKACGEAAKNYIGVNFVGAWWDESPGIKLVREIAQKYNRTEIGLTSLYINGIGVSMLFGEAFKRAGKDLTPDSLKAALETFKEYSTGGVLPPATYSAKSHAPAEMVKFFKVDVANKRLVAISDWRKPREMK
;
A
#
# COMPACT_ATOMS: atom_id res chain seq x y z
N MET A 1 -17.67 -25.89 -18.49
CA MET A 1 -18.85 -26.73 -18.15
C MET A 1 -20.19 -26.07 -18.49
N LYS A 2 -20.40 -24.75 -18.25
CA LYS A 2 -21.65 -24.04 -18.58
C LYS A 2 -21.90 -23.84 -20.09
N GLU A 3 -20.90 -23.60 -20.90
CA GLU A 3 -21.04 -23.47 -22.37
C GLU A 3 -21.41 -24.80 -23.07
N SER A 4 -20.93 -25.90 -22.55
CA SER A 4 -21.24 -27.24 -23.10
C SER A 4 -22.71 -27.62 -22.87
N ILE A 5 -23.27 -27.21 -21.72
CA ILE A 5 -24.71 -27.47 -21.39
C ILE A 5 -25.62 -26.58 -22.26
N PHE A 6 -25.23 -25.33 -22.50
CA PHE A 6 -26.01 -24.41 -23.34
C PHE A 6 -26.05 -24.86 -24.80
N ARG A 7 -24.94 -25.32 -25.39
CA ARG A 7 -24.90 -25.90 -26.74
C ARG A 7 -25.73 -27.15 -26.84
N PHE A 8 -25.74 -28.03 -25.82
CA PHE A 8 -26.53 -29.25 -25.79
C PHE A 8 -28.04 -28.97 -25.77
N LEU A 9 -28.46 -28.00 -24.96
CA LEU A 9 -29.89 -27.61 -24.86
C LEU A 9 -30.42 -26.95 -26.15
N VAL A 10 -29.62 -26.07 -26.78
CA VAL A 10 -29.99 -25.43 -28.06
C VAL A 10 -30.10 -26.47 -29.17
N THR A 11 -29.22 -27.45 -29.25
CA THR A 11 -29.24 -28.52 -30.25
C THR A 11 -30.45 -29.44 -30.06
N GLN A 12 -30.83 -29.77 -28.82
CA GLN A 12 -32.00 -30.59 -28.51
C GLN A 12 -33.31 -29.88 -28.88
N VAL A 13 -33.43 -28.57 -28.63
CA VAL A 13 -34.63 -27.79 -28.98
C VAL A 13 -34.81 -27.70 -30.50
N ILE A 14 -33.72 -27.54 -31.26
CA ILE A 14 -33.76 -27.51 -32.73
C ILE A 14 -34.16 -28.87 -33.31
N GLN A 15 -33.68 -30.00 -32.77
CA GLN A 15 -34.02 -31.34 -33.25
C GLN A 15 -35.45 -31.74 -32.96
N VAL A 16 -36.01 -31.34 -31.81
CA VAL A 16 -37.43 -31.62 -31.48
C VAL A 16 -38.38 -30.82 -32.38
N THR A 17 -37.97 -29.61 -32.81
CA THR A 17 -38.82 -28.76 -33.67
C THR A 17 -38.81 -29.21 -35.14
N VAL A 18 -37.69 -29.75 -35.63
CA VAL A 18 -37.55 -30.21 -37.03
C VAL A 18 -38.06 -31.65 -37.22
N GLY A 19 -37.99 -32.52 -36.19
CA GLY A 19 -38.37 -33.94 -36.27
C GLY A 19 -39.87 -34.21 -36.34
N LYS A 20 -40.75 -33.24 -36.15
CA LYS A 20 -42.22 -33.42 -36.17
C LYS A 20 -42.90 -33.12 -37.50
N TYR A 21 -42.15 -32.83 -38.58
CA TYR A 21 -42.72 -32.43 -39.86
C TYR A 21 -42.43 -33.36 -41.04
N SER A 22 -42.17 -34.62 -40.81
CA SER A 22 -42.06 -35.58 -41.92
C SER A 22 -42.81 -36.87 -41.61
N ARG A 23 -43.99 -36.93 -42.10
CA ARG A 23 -44.83 -38.06 -42.69
C ARG A 23 -46.29 -37.86 -42.35
N GLY A 24 -47.06 -37.61 -43.38
CA GLY A 24 -48.54 -37.71 -43.31
C GLY A 24 -49.28 -36.96 -44.42
N ASN A 25 -49.73 -37.68 -45.43
CA ASN A 25 -50.69 -37.39 -46.45
C ASN A 25 -51.39 -36.04 -46.57
N LEU A 26 -51.14 -35.34 -47.68
CA LEU A 26 -51.72 -34.07 -48.11
C LEU A 26 -53.23 -34.23 -48.43
N LYS A 27 -54.09 -33.55 -47.65
CA LYS A 27 -55.41 -33.10 -48.06
C LYS A 27 -55.43 -31.61 -48.29
N PRO A 28 -56.23 -31.03 -49.18
CA PRO A 28 -56.17 -29.65 -49.60
C PRO A 28 -56.44 -28.68 -48.41
N PHE A 29 -55.57 -27.73 -48.23
CA PHE A 29 -55.49 -26.89 -47.08
C PHE A 29 -56.22 -25.54 -47.30
N ASN A 30 -57.13 -25.20 -46.42
CA ASN A 30 -57.88 -23.94 -46.44
C ASN A 30 -57.05 -22.81 -45.86
N GLN A 31 -56.54 -21.96 -46.71
CA GLN A 31 -55.48 -20.88 -46.38
C GLN A 31 -55.90 -19.85 -45.32
N ARG A 32 -57.16 -19.77 -44.93
CA ARG A 32 -57.62 -18.72 -43.98
C ARG A 32 -57.41 -19.02 -42.49
N ARG A 33 -57.03 -20.21 -42.06
CA ARG A 33 -56.83 -20.56 -40.63
C ARG A 33 -55.36 -20.58 -40.15
N CYS A 34 -54.38 -20.43 -41.02
CA CYS A 34 -52.97 -20.51 -40.66
C CYS A 34 -52.40 -19.20 -40.20
N PHE A 35 -52.99 -18.05 -40.61
CA PHE A 35 -52.44 -16.71 -40.27
C PHE A 35 -52.63 -16.33 -38.80
N MET A 36 -53.61 -16.86 -38.10
CA MET A 36 -53.84 -16.51 -36.68
C MET A 36 -53.03 -17.34 -35.67
N LYS A 37 -52.56 -18.55 -36.02
CA LYS A 37 -51.72 -19.36 -35.13
C LYS A 37 -50.24 -18.94 -35.15
N GLY A 38 -49.76 -18.37 -36.27
CA GLY A 38 -48.39 -17.85 -36.39
C GLY A 38 -48.13 -16.63 -35.51
N ARG A 39 -49.08 -15.70 -35.38
CA ARG A 39 -48.92 -14.47 -34.57
C ARG A 39 -48.76 -14.75 -33.10
N GLY A 40 -49.38 -15.79 -32.52
CA GLY A 40 -49.20 -16.18 -31.11
C GLY A 40 -47.81 -16.73 -30.80
N ILE A 41 -47.26 -17.50 -31.75
CA ILE A 41 -45.91 -18.08 -31.58
C ILE A 41 -44.83 -16.97 -31.66
N TRP A 42 -44.96 -16.05 -32.61
CA TRP A 42 -44.03 -14.92 -32.73
C TRP A 42 -44.13 -13.96 -31.56
N MET A 43 -45.34 -13.72 -31.03
CA MET A 43 -45.53 -12.89 -29.84
C MET A 43 -44.97 -13.57 -28.57
N GLY A 44 -45.09 -14.90 -28.46
CA GLY A 44 -44.46 -15.68 -27.38
C GLY A 44 -42.94 -15.66 -27.43
N VAL A 45 -42.33 -15.76 -28.62
CA VAL A 45 -40.88 -15.66 -28.82
C VAL A 45 -40.37 -14.24 -28.53
N LEU A 46 -41.13 -13.19 -28.92
CA LEU A 46 -40.81 -11.81 -28.66
C LEU A 46 -40.91 -11.48 -27.16
N VAL A 47 -41.90 -12.00 -26.44
CA VAL A 47 -42.02 -11.83 -24.99
C VAL A 47 -40.93 -12.61 -24.26
N LEU A 48 -40.58 -13.82 -24.69
CA LEU A 48 -39.51 -14.61 -24.12
C LEU A 48 -38.14 -13.95 -24.34
N SER A 49 -37.89 -13.39 -25.54
CA SER A 49 -36.65 -12.65 -25.81
C SER A 49 -36.58 -11.33 -25.02
N LEU A 50 -37.69 -10.63 -24.80
CA LEU A 50 -37.76 -9.43 -23.99
C LEU A 50 -37.53 -9.75 -22.50
N VAL A 51 -38.05 -10.85 -21.99
CA VAL A 51 -37.79 -11.33 -20.62
C VAL A 51 -36.35 -11.80 -20.46
N CYS A 52 -35.75 -12.44 -21.46
CA CYS A 52 -34.33 -12.79 -21.44
C CYS A 52 -33.42 -11.56 -21.49
N ILE A 53 -33.80 -10.48 -22.19
CA ILE A 53 -33.04 -9.22 -22.22
C ILE A 53 -33.18 -8.47 -20.89
N LEU A 54 -34.34 -8.52 -20.24
CA LEU A 54 -34.57 -7.92 -18.91
C LEU A 54 -33.97 -8.77 -17.77
N ALA A 55 -33.67 -10.04 -18.00
CA ALA A 55 -33.01 -10.95 -17.07
C ALA A 55 -31.49 -11.02 -17.28
N LEU A 56 -30.88 -10.09 -18.03
CA LEU A 56 -29.41 -9.95 -17.96
C LEU A 56 -29.05 -9.74 -16.50
N PRO A 57 -28.31 -10.67 -15.89
CA PRO A 57 -27.86 -10.45 -14.53
C PRO A 57 -27.09 -9.13 -14.57
N CYS A 58 -27.59 -8.13 -13.86
CA CYS A 58 -26.77 -7.02 -13.44
C CYS A 58 -25.63 -7.70 -12.68
N PHE A 59 -24.49 -7.94 -13.33
CA PHE A 59 -23.32 -8.48 -12.67
C PHE A 59 -23.04 -7.52 -11.54
N ALA A 60 -23.43 -7.92 -10.33
CA ALA A 60 -23.17 -7.14 -9.14
C ALA A 60 -21.67 -6.93 -9.12
N GLN A 61 -21.28 -5.70 -9.38
CA GLN A 61 -19.90 -5.30 -9.49
C GLN A 61 -19.24 -5.55 -8.13
N ARG A 62 -18.12 -6.30 -8.11
CA ARG A 62 -17.47 -6.65 -6.85
C ARG A 62 -17.22 -5.39 -6.00
N GLY A 63 -17.74 -5.38 -4.77
CA GLY A 63 -17.54 -4.34 -3.79
C GLY A 63 -18.18 -2.99 -4.09
N VAL A 64 -19.01 -2.89 -5.15
CA VAL A 64 -19.66 -1.62 -5.52
C VAL A 64 -21.15 -1.85 -5.66
N THR A 65 -21.93 -1.07 -4.94
CA THR A 65 -23.39 -0.99 -5.06
C THR A 65 -23.82 0.37 -5.58
N LYS A 66 -25.12 0.63 -5.62
CA LYS A 66 -25.68 1.95 -5.94
C LYS A 66 -25.19 3.02 -4.92
N ASP A 67 -25.05 2.64 -3.66
CA ASP A 67 -24.87 3.59 -2.56
C ASP A 67 -23.53 3.41 -1.81
N THR A 68 -22.78 2.34 -2.08
CA THR A 68 -21.61 1.95 -1.29
C THR A 68 -20.44 1.45 -2.14
N ILE A 69 -19.22 1.79 -1.74
CA ILE A 69 -17.95 1.23 -2.19
C ILE A 69 -17.32 0.51 -0.99
N LYS A 70 -17.12 -0.82 -1.07
CA LYS A 70 -16.47 -1.60 -0.02
C LYS A 70 -14.99 -1.77 -0.31
N LEU A 71 -14.16 -1.40 0.63
CA LEU A 71 -12.70 -1.54 0.57
C LEU A 71 -12.20 -2.45 1.70
N GLY A 72 -11.21 -3.27 1.39
CA GLY A 72 -10.45 -4.00 2.39
C GLY A 72 -9.23 -3.20 2.86
N LEU A 73 -8.83 -3.43 4.08
CA LEU A 73 -7.58 -2.96 4.67
C LEU A 73 -6.99 -4.11 5.48
N ILE A 74 -5.77 -4.53 5.16
CA ILE A 74 -5.04 -5.53 5.93
C ILE A 74 -3.83 -4.83 6.53
N LEU A 75 -3.84 -4.69 7.86
CA LEU A 75 -2.75 -4.00 8.56
C LEU A 75 -2.80 -4.37 10.04
N VAL A 76 -1.62 -4.52 10.62
CA VAL A 76 -1.44 -4.94 12.00
C VAL A 76 -2.16 -4.03 13.01
N LYS A 77 -2.99 -4.63 13.87
CA LYS A 77 -3.65 -3.98 15.01
C LYS A 77 -3.10 -4.46 16.34
N THR A 78 -2.57 -5.68 16.37
CA THR A 78 -2.09 -6.34 17.59
C THR A 78 -0.65 -6.84 17.44
N GLY A 79 0.04 -7.05 18.57
CA GLY A 79 1.41 -7.55 18.59
C GLY A 79 2.49 -6.47 18.63
N PRO A 80 3.78 -6.86 18.48
CA PRO A 80 4.94 -5.99 18.76
C PRO A 80 5.03 -4.74 17.86
N VAL A 81 4.41 -4.76 16.69
CA VAL A 81 4.45 -3.65 15.72
C VAL A 81 3.11 -2.92 15.57
N ALA A 82 2.15 -3.16 16.47
CA ALA A 82 0.87 -2.47 16.48
C ALA A 82 1.00 -0.94 16.54
N ALA A 83 2.05 -0.45 17.21
CA ALA A 83 2.37 0.98 17.28
C ALA A 83 2.62 1.63 15.91
N LEU A 84 2.95 0.84 14.87
CA LEU A 84 3.06 1.33 13.51
C LEU A 84 1.72 1.20 12.76
N GLY A 85 1.06 0.05 12.92
CA GLY A 85 -0.14 -0.27 12.15
C GLY A 85 -1.35 0.56 12.53
N LEU A 86 -1.57 0.78 13.83
CA LEU A 86 -2.74 1.50 14.32
C LEU A 86 -2.79 2.95 13.81
N PRO A 87 -1.76 3.80 13.98
CA PRO A 87 -1.82 5.16 13.46
C PRO A 87 -1.91 5.20 11.92
N ASN A 88 -1.22 4.30 11.21
CA ASN A 88 -1.27 4.24 9.76
C ASN A 88 -2.67 3.85 9.25
N GLY A 89 -3.25 2.78 9.78
CA GLY A 89 -4.60 2.34 9.41
C GLY A 89 -5.67 3.36 9.81
N ASN A 90 -5.53 4.01 10.97
CA ASN A 90 -6.42 5.11 11.37
C ASN A 90 -6.38 6.25 10.35
N GLY A 91 -5.20 6.66 9.88
CA GLY A 91 -5.08 7.67 8.85
C GLY A 91 -5.79 7.29 7.55
N MET A 92 -5.66 6.01 7.14
CA MET A 92 -6.38 5.50 5.97
C MET A 92 -7.91 5.58 6.14
N VAL A 93 -8.41 5.12 7.26
CA VAL A 93 -9.86 5.10 7.55
C VAL A 93 -10.41 6.53 7.69
N ASP A 94 -9.71 7.39 8.42
CA ASP A 94 -10.16 8.75 8.71
C ASP A 94 -10.29 9.60 7.46
N TYR A 95 -9.33 9.50 6.51
CA TYR A 95 -9.46 10.23 5.24
C TYR A 95 -10.66 9.76 4.42
N LEU A 96 -10.90 8.46 4.34
CA LEU A 96 -12.04 7.92 3.59
C LEU A 96 -13.37 8.28 4.28
N GLN A 97 -13.40 8.29 5.60
CA GLN A 97 -14.55 8.78 6.36
C GLN A 97 -14.74 10.30 6.17
N TYR A 98 -13.65 11.07 6.11
CA TYR A 98 -13.70 12.50 5.81
C TYR A 98 -14.36 12.77 4.45
N LEU A 99 -14.05 11.98 3.42
CA LEU A 99 -14.75 12.05 2.13
C LEU A 99 -16.24 11.73 2.27
N ASN A 100 -16.59 10.75 3.10
CA ASN A 100 -17.99 10.42 3.37
C ASN A 100 -18.73 11.59 4.02
N ASP A 101 -18.10 12.25 4.99
CA ASP A 101 -18.75 13.29 5.79
C ASP A 101 -18.85 14.61 5.05
N THR A 102 -17.80 14.99 4.27
CA THR A 102 -17.71 16.31 3.67
C THR A 102 -18.23 16.37 2.22
N ALA A 103 -18.07 15.26 1.47
CA ALA A 103 -18.45 15.19 0.06
C ALA A 103 -19.58 14.17 -0.23
N GLY A 104 -20.14 13.55 0.80
CA GLY A 104 -21.12 12.48 0.61
C GLY A 104 -20.53 11.17 0.07
N GLY A 105 -19.21 11.01 0.12
CA GLY A 105 -18.44 9.91 -0.45
C GLY A 105 -17.88 10.24 -1.82
N VAL A 106 -17.81 9.26 -2.71
CA VAL A 106 -17.25 9.42 -4.06
C VAL A 106 -18.27 8.94 -5.10
N ALA A 107 -18.49 9.74 -6.14
CA ALA A 107 -19.47 9.48 -7.20
C ALA A 107 -20.88 9.13 -6.66
N GLY A 108 -21.29 9.74 -5.55
CA GLY A 108 -22.57 9.53 -4.88
C GLY A 108 -22.65 8.26 -4.03
N ARG A 109 -21.52 7.61 -3.73
CA ARG A 109 -21.44 6.39 -2.92
C ARG A 109 -20.61 6.61 -1.67
N LYS A 110 -21.07 6.08 -0.54
CA LYS A 110 -20.30 6.05 0.70
C LYS A 110 -19.21 4.99 0.63
N ILE A 111 -18.07 5.26 1.22
CA ILE A 111 -16.94 4.33 1.32
C ILE A 111 -17.06 3.58 2.66
N GLU A 112 -17.05 2.25 2.59
CA GLU A 112 -17.01 1.36 3.75
C GLU A 112 -15.66 0.64 3.77
N VAL A 113 -14.93 0.71 4.88
CA VAL A 113 -13.63 0.06 5.06
C VAL A 113 -13.76 -1.11 6.01
N ILE A 114 -13.37 -2.30 5.58
CA ILE A 114 -13.28 -3.51 6.40
C ILE A 114 -11.81 -3.75 6.71
N TRP A 115 -11.43 -3.53 7.96
CA TRP A 115 -10.05 -3.65 8.41
C TRP A 115 -9.81 -4.97 9.13
N GLU A 116 -8.99 -5.84 8.53
CA GLU A 116 -8.52 -7.11 9.08
C GLU A 116 -7.14 -6.94 9.72
N ASP A 117 -6.96 -7.57 10.88
CA ASP A 117 -5.68 -7.63 11.60
C ASP A 117 -4.86 -8.85 11.14
N ASP A 118 -3.68 -8.63 10.63
CA ASP A 118 -2.75 -9.70 10.26
C ASP A 118 -1.69 -10.00 11.35
N SER A 119 -1.71 -9.27 12.46
CA SER A 119 -0.71 -9.35 13.55
C SER A 119 0.74 -9.31 13.04
N PHE A 120 0.98 -8.74 11.86
CA PHE A 120 2.25 -8.70 11.12
C PHE A 120 2.76 -10.11 10.70
N GLU A 121 1.84 -11.05 10.43
CA GLU A 121 2.13 -12.43 10.03
C GLU A 121 1.62 -12.70 8.61
N ALA A 122 2.49 -13.18 7.71
CA ALA A 122 2.14 -13.45 6.31
C ALA A 122 0.97 -14.45 6.14
N PRO A 123 0.89 -15.58 6.87
CA PRO A 123 -0.24 -16.51 6.76
C PRO A 123 -1.58 -15.87 7.15
N LYS A 124 -1.60 -15.01 8.17
CA LYS A 124 -2.81 -14.28 8.59
C LYS A 124 -3.23 -13.26 7.54
N SER A 125 -2.26 -12.56 6.94
CA SER A 125 -2.54 -11.63 5.84
C SER A 125 -3.15 -12.33 4.63
N VAL A 126 -2.66 -13.52 4.26
CA VAL A 126 -3.24 -14.33 3.16
C VAL A 126 -4.67 -14.77 3.49
N ALA A 127 -4.93 -15.20 4.71
CA ALA A 127 -6.27 -15.58 5.16
C ALA A 127 -7.24 -14.38 5.15
N ALA A 128 -6.77 -13.21 5.63
CA ALA A 128 -7.52 -11.96 5.62
C ALA A 128 -7.86 -11.53 4.19
N LEU A 129 -6.91 -11.58 3.25
CA LEU A 129 -7.16 -11.23 1.86
C LEU A 129 -8.24 -12.14 1.24
N LYS A 130 -8.13 -13.44 1.43
CA LYS A 130 -9.15 -14.39 0.93
C LYS A 130 -10.53 -14.11 1.51
N LYS A 131 -10.61 -13.82 2.81
CA LYS A 131 -11.87 -13.44 3.47
C LYS A 131 -12.47 -12.18 2.86
N LEU A 132 -11.70 -11.10 2.74
CA LEU A 132 -12.13 -9.83 2.16
C LEU A 132 -12.67 -9.98 0.74
N ILE A 133 -12.07 -10.86 -0.08
CA ILE A 133 -12.49 -11.08 -1.46
C ILE A 133 -13.73 -11.97 -1.52
N THR A 134 -13.70 -13.13 -0.85
CA THR A 134 -14.70 -14.19 -1.07
C THR A 134 -15.94 -14.04 -0.20
N ARG A 135 -15.82 -13.49 1.00
CA ARG A 135 -16.91 -13.30 1.95
C ARG A 135 -17.43 -11.88 1.95
N ASP A 136 -16.51 -10.90 2.10
CA ASP A 136 -16.89 -9.52 2.29
C ASP A 136 -17.09 -8.79 0.95
N ASN A 137 -16.63 -9.42 -0.15
CA ASN A 137 -16.81 -8.96 -1.53
C ASN A 137 -16.33 -7.52 -1.75
N VAL A 138 -15.10 -7.19 -1.30
CA VAL A 138 -14.54 -5.84 -1.45
C VAL A 138 -14.11 -5.54 -2.89
N LEU A 139 -14.19 -4.27 -3.31
CA LEU A 139 -13.71 -3.80 -4.62
C LEU A 139 -12.21 -4.07 -4.78
N THR A 140 -11.45 -3.62 -3.82
CA THR A 140 -10.00 -3.84 -3.71
C THR A 140 -9.57 -3.80 -2.25
N VAL A 141 -8.29 -4.06 -2.00
CA VAL A 141 -7.65 -3.94 -0.70
C VAL A 141 -6.63 -2.81 -0.78
N ILE A 142 -6.80 -1.78 0.06
CA ILE A 142 -5.95 -0.57 0.05
C ILE A 142 -4.48 -0.94 0.23
N THR A 143 -4.19 -1.76 1.25
CA THR A 143 -2.87 -2.31 1.53
C THR A 143 -2.98 -3.74 2.03
N THR A 144 -1.95 -4.54 1.75
CA THR A 144 -1.78 -5.92 2.22
C THR A 144 -0.76 -6.05 3.34
N GLY A 145 -0.44 -4.93 4.01
CA GLY A 145 0.52 -4.90 5.11
C GLY A 145 1.96 -4.67 4.64
N GLY A 146 2.92 -5.21 5.36
CA GLY A 146 4.35 -5.06 5.12
C GLY A 146 4.89 -5.95 4.01
N SER A 147 6.23 -6.05 3.91
CA SER A 147 6.92 -6.71 2.80
C SER A 147 6.61 -8.20 2.69
N GLN A 148 6.72 -8.97 3.79
CA GLN A 148 6.41 -10.41 3.78
C GLN A 148 4.94 -10.67 3.46
N GLN A 149 4.04 -9.89 4.02
CA GLN A 149 2.61 -9.98 3.80
C GLN A 149 2.23 -9.70 2.34
N THR A 150 2.79 -8.65 1.76
CA THR A 150 2.56 -8.29 0.36
C THR A 150 3.14 -9.33 -0.58
N MET A 151 4.36 -9.82 -0.33
CA MET A 151 4.97 -10.87 -1.14
C MET A 151 4.13 -12.15 -1.11
N ALA A 152 3.64 -12.57 0.07
CA ALA A 152 2.79 -13.76 0.21
C ALA A 152 1.42 -13.61 -0.48
N ASN A 153 0.97 -12.38 -0.71
CA ASN A 153 -0.30 -12.07 -1.37
C ASN A 153 -0.16 -11.72 -2.86
N LEU A 154 1.06 -11.65 -3.41
CA LEU A 154 1.30 -11.11 -4.75
C LEU A 154 0.52 -11.87 -5.85
N GLU A 155 0.49 -13.21 -5.77
CA GLU A 155 -0.28 -14.04 -6.69
C GLU A 155 -1.80 -13.73 -6.60
N ASN A 156 -2.33 -13.65 -5.37
CA ASN A 156 -3.74 -13.31 -5.15
C ASN A 156 -4.07 -11.88 -5.63
N ILE A 157 -3.19 -10.91 -5.38
CA ILE A 157 -3.36 -9.52 -5.85
C ILE A 157 -3.50 -9.51 -7.37
N ASN A 158 -2.63 -10.22 -8.09
CA ASN A 158 -2.67 -10.29 -9.54
C ASN A 158 -3.88 -11.10 -10.05
N GLN A 159 -4.17 -12.25 -9.45
CA GLN A 159 -5.29 -13.12 -9.85
C GLN A 159 -6.64 -12.43 -9.69
N TYR A 160 -6.83 -11.71 -8.59
CA TYR A 160 -8.08 -11.01 -8.29
C TYR A 160 -8.10 -9.56 -8.78
N LYS A 161 -7.03 -9.12 -9.46
CA LYS A 161 -6.91 -7.77 -10.02
C LYS A 161 -7.17 -6.69 -8.95
N LEU A 162 -6.32 -6.65 -7.93
CA LEU A 162 -6.51 -5.77 -6.77
C LEU A 162 -5.53 -4.59 -6.84
N PRO A 163 -5.87 -3.41 -7.39
CA PRO A 163 -5.04 -2.23 -7.22
C PRO A 163 -4.74 -2.00 -5.74
N ASN A 164 -3.45 -2.04 -5.38
CA ASN A 164 -2.96 -2.07 -4.01
C ASN A 164 -1.77 -1.13 -3.85
N ILE A 165 -1.73 -0.40 -2.75
CA ILE A 165 -0.59 0.42 -2.33
C ILE A 165 -0.07 -0.16 -1.02
N PRO A 166 0.89 -1.10 -1.06
CA PRO A 166 1.35 -1.79 0.15
C PRO A 166 2.20 -0.89 1.03
N ASN A 167 2.19 -1.16 2.34
CA ASN A 167 3.16 -0.61 3.29
C ASN A 167 4.51 -1.34 3.17
N ALA A 168 4.95 -1.53 1.95
CA ALA A 168 6.15 -2.25 1.58
C ALA A 168 6.82 -1.53 0.41
N LEU A 169 8.11 -1.28 0.52
CA LEU A 169 8.86 -0.41 -0.38
C LEU A 169 10.05 -1.14 -0.99
N MET A 170 9.91 -2.47 -1.21
CA MET A 170 10.92 -3.26 -1.87
C MET A 170 10.90 -2.98 -3.38
N LYS A 171 12.08 -2.87 -3.99
CA LYS A 171 12.21 -2.67 -5.44
C LYS A 171 11.53 -3.77 -6.26
N GLU A 172 11.51 -4.99 -5.75
CA GLU A 172 10.90 -6.17 -6.39
C GLU A 172 9.38 -6.05 -6.60
N PHE A 173 8.71 -5.10 -5.93
CA PHE A 173 7.30 -4.80 -6.19
C PHE A 173 7.08 -3.93 -7.43
N TYR A 174 8.12 -3.36 -7.98
CA TYR A 174 8.04 -2.42 -9.12
C TYR A 174 8.90 -2.86 -10.31
N ASP A 175 9.91 -3.69 -10.05
CA ASP A 175 10.82 -4.23 -11.07
C ASP A 175 11.17 -5.70 -10.73
N PRO A 176 10.67 -6.70 -11.50
CA PRO A 176 9.83 -6.56 -12.70
C PRO A 176 8.45 -5.98 -12.42
N PHE A 177 7.86 -5.31 -13.40
CA PHE A 177 6.58 -4.60 -13.29
C PHE A 177 5.43 -5.47 -12.77
N GLN A 178 4.78 -5.01 -11.69
CA GLN A 178 3.61 -5.64 -11.10
C GLN A 178 2.36 -4.81 -11.41
N PRO A 179 1.39 -5.34 -12.20
CA PRO A 179 0.32 -4.52 -12.76
C PRO A 179 -0.71 -4.00 -11.75
N TYR A 180 -0.71 -4.49 -10.51
CA TYR A 180 -1.66 -4.10 -9.47
C TYR A 180 -0.99 -3.58 -8.19
N ILE A 181 0.33 -3.41 -8.19
CA ILE A 181 1.07 -2.79 -7.09
C ILE A 181 1.48 -1.38 -7.48
N PHE A 182 1.15 -0.41 -6.63
CA PHE A 182 1.48 1.00 -6.83
C PHE A 182 2.34 1.51 -5.67
N ALA A 183 3.33 2.33 -5.96
CA ALA A 183 4.23 2.85 -4.95
C ALA A 183 3.66 4.09 -4.24
N MET A 184 3.88 4.21 -2.94
CA MET A 184 3.55 5.42 -2.17
C MET A 184 4.75 6.34 -1.94
N GLY A 185 5.97 5.84 -2.04
CA GLY A 185 7.19 6.57 -1.73
C GLY A 185 8.45 5.79 -2.06
N ALA A 186 9.61 6.35 -1.78
CA ALA A 186 10.92 5.80 -2.13
C ALA A 186 11.13 4.36 -1.65
N THR A 187 11.76 3.53 -2.49
CA THR A 187 12.14 2.16 -2.13
C THR A 187 13.10 2.13 -0.94
N TYR A 188 13.20 0.99 -0.27
CA TYR A 188 14.18 0.83 0.81
C TYR A 188 15.59 1.10 0.31
N GLU A 189 15.92 0.55 -0.86
CA GLU A 189 17.20 0.72 -1.50
C GLU A 189 17.54 2.21 -1.66
N ALA A 190 16.64 2.99 -2.27
CA ALA A 190 16.85 4.42 -2.48
C ALA A 190 17.01 5.20 -1.16
N GLN A 191 16.23 4.85 -0.13
CA GLN A 191 16.33 5.49 1.18
C GLN A 191 17.72 5.26 1.79
N PHE A 192 18.22 4.03 1.79
CA PHE A 192 19.52 3.69 2.37
C PHE A 192 20.69 4.18 1.51
N GLU A 193 20.55 4.18 0.18
CA GLU A 193 21.52 4.83 -0.70
C GLU A 193 21.65 6.33 -0.40
N CYS A 194 20.52 7.03 -0.21
CA CYS A 194 20.54 8.45 0.21
C CYS A 194 21.26 8.64 1.54
N ILE A 195 21.08 7.75 2.52
CA ILE A 195 21.78 7.83 3.82
C ILE A 195 23.30 7.70 3.62
N VAL A 196 23.75 6.72 2.84
CA VAL A 196 25.18 6.56 2.55
C VAL A 196 25.71 7.77 1.80
N ASP A 197 24.99 8.24 0.78
CA ASP A 197 25.34 9.46 0.03
C ASP A 197 25.52 10.68 0.95
N TYR A 198 24.65 10.82 1.95
CA TYR A 198 24.72 11.90 2.93
C TYR A 198 26.01 11.85 3.75
N ILE A 199 26.44 10.66 4.19
CA ILE A 199 27.68 10.48 4.96
C ILE A 199 28.88 10.95 4.12
N PHE A 200 28.97 10.55 2.86
CA PHE A 200 30.12 10.89 2.02
C PHE A 200 30.11 12.32 1.49
N ASN A 201 28.94 12.84 1.13
CA ASN A 201 28.87 14.10 0.40
C ASN A 201 28.47 15.30 1.25
N ASP A 202 27.58 15.11 2.25
CA ASP A 202 27.12 16.20 3.11
C ASP A 202 28.01 16.30 4.36
N LEU A 203 28.31 15.18 5.02
CA LEU A 203 29.23 15.13 6.13
C LEU A 203 30.70 15.10 5.68
N LYS A 204 30.95 14.91 4.36
CA LYS A 204 32.28 14.94 3.72
C LYS A 204 33.29 13.94 4.30
N GLU A 205 32.77 12.81 4.78
CA GLU A 205 33.62 11.74 5.31
C GLU A 205 34.32 10.99 4.17
N LYS A 206 35.63 10.74 4.37
CA LYS A 206 36.44 10.05 3.34
C LYS A 206 36.54 8.55 3.57
N LYS A 207 36.67 8.12 4.83
CA LYS A 207 36.80 6.72 5.23
C LYS A 207 35.99 6.46 6.51
N PRO A 208 34.65 6.63 6.48
CA PRO A 208 33.82 6.43 7.66
C PRO A 208 33.81 4.94 8.04
N ARG A 209 33.82 4.66 9.33
CA ARG A 209 33.57 3.31 9.86
C ARG A 209 32.08 3.13 10.04
N ILE A 210 31.45 2.45 9.08
CA ILE A 210 30.00 2.26 9.01
C ILE A 210 29.64 0.87 9.56
N GLY A 211 28.73 0.82 10.52
CA GLY A 211 28.09 -0.40 11.01
C GLY A 211 26.59 -0.40 10.72
N VAL A 212 26.05 -1.57 10.48
CA VAL A 212 24.61 -1.76 10.24
C VAL A 212 24.01 -2.64 11.33
N VAL A 213 22.86 -2.19 11.87
CA VAL A 213 22.01 -3.02 12.74
C VAL A 213 20.69 -3.24 12.02
N TYR A 214 20.30 -4.50 11.82
CA TYR A 214 19.14 -4.82 10.97
C TYR A 214 18.27 -5.95 11.55
N GLU A 215 16.99 -5.95 11.21
CA GLU A 215 16.10 -7.10 11.47
C GLU A 215 16.25 -8.14 10.36
N LYS A 216 16.23 -9.43 10.71
CA LYS A 216 16.23 -10.54 9.73
C LYS A 216 14.85 -10.72 9.09
N LYS A 217 14.35 -9.62 8.51
CA LYS A 217 13.13 -9.53 7.71
C LYS A 217 13.51 -8.92 6.35
N GLU A 218 12.66 -9.07 5.34
CA GLU A 218 12.96 -8.62 3.98
C GLU A 218 13.42 -7.17 3.95
N TYR A 219 12.68 -6.24 4.56
CA TYR A 219 13.06 -4.81 4.60
C TYR A 219 14.42 -4.56 5.26
N GLY A 220 14.73 -5.29 6.34
CA GLY A 220 15.99 -5.13 7.05
C GLY A 220 17.17 -5.70 6.27
N ILE A 221 16.99 -6.87 5.64
CA ILE A 221 18.00 -7.50 4.78
C ILE A 221 18.25 -6.63 3.55
N LYS A 222 17.20 -6.18 2.84
CA LYS A 222 17.33 -5.30 1.68
C LYS A 222 17.99 -3.97 2.02
N GLY A 223 17.65 -3.38 3.16
CA GLY A 223 18.31 -2.18 3.64
C GLY A 223 19.79 -2.39 3.90
N MET A 224 20.17 -3.46 4.60
CA MET A 224 21.58 -3.79 4.86
C MET A 224 22.34 -4.04 3.56
N GLU A 225 21.77 -4.79 2.61
CA GLU A 225 22.36 -5.03 1.29
C GLU A 225 22.59 -3.71 0.52
N ALA A 226 21.62 -2.81 0.51
CA ALA A 226 21.71 -1.51 -0.15
C ALA A 226 22.81 -0.64 0.47
N VAL A 227 22.88 -0.57 1.80
CA VAL A 227 23.98 0.14 2.51
C VAL A 227 25.32 -0.44 2.12
N LYS A 228 25.47 -1.76 2.15
CA LYS A 228 26.73 -2.45 1.82
C LYS A 228 27.17 -2.18 0.38
N GLN A 229 26.28 -2.32 -0.57
CA GLN A 229 26.56 -2.06 -1.99
C GLN A 229 26.93 -0.60 -2.21
N ARG A 230 26.18 0.33 -1.60
CA ARG A 230 26.43 1.77 -1.77
C ARG A 230 27.73 2.21 -1.12
N ALA A 231 28.05 1.73 0.09
CA ALA A 231 29.32 2.01 0.76
C ALA A 231 30.51 1.47 -0.05
N LYS A 232 30.38 0.25 -0.61
CA LYS A 232 31.39 -0.33 -1.49
C LYS A 232 31.61 0.49 -2.77
N ALA A 233 30.57 1.09 -3.33
CA ALA A 233 30.70 1.99 -4.48
C ALA A 233 31.49 3.27 -4.15
N TYR A 234 31.52 3.68 -2.89
CA TYR A 234 32.41 4.74 -2.36
C TYR A 234 33.79 4.20 -1.93
N GLY A 235 34.09 2.92 -2.14
CA GLY A 235 35.39 2.32 -1.77
C GLY A 235 35.54 1.98 -0.29
N VAL A 236 34.44 1.82 0.44
CA VAL A 236 34.42 1.49 1.86
C VAL A 236 33.59 0.23 2.12
N ASP A 237 34.13 -0.72 2.89
CA ASP A 237 33.38 -1.87 3.38
C ASP A 237 32.75 -1.57 4.73
N LEU A 238 31.61 -2.24 5.04
CA LEU A 238 31.01 -2.19 6.37
C LEU A 238 31.94 -2.86 7.39
N VAL A 239 32.06 -2.27 8.57
CA VAL A 239 32.88 -2.85 9.64
C VAL A 239 32.07 -3.75 10.57
N SER A 240 30.74 -3.62 10.58
CA SER A 240 29.82 -4.45 11.37
C SER A 240 28.50 -4.66 10.65
N GLU A 241 27.99 -5.88 10.68
CA GLU A 241 26.66 -6.28 10.17
C GLU A 241 25.97 -7.10 11.27
N LEU A 242 25.08 -6.46 12.05
CA LEU A 242 24.55 -7.03 13.29
C LEU A 242 23.05 -7.19 13.23
N ALA A 243 22.56 -8.41 13.41
CA ALA A 243 21.14 -8.67 13.49
C ALA A 243 20.57 -8.33 14.88
N LEU A 244 19.41 -7.65 14.90
CA LEU A 244 18.58 -7.47 16.10
C LEU A 244 17.23 -8.13 15.89
N PRO A 245 16.78 -9.07 16.77
CA PRO A 245 15.48 -9.74 16.61
C PRO A 245 14.31 -8.76 16.71
N THR A 246 13.23 -9.02 15.95
CA THR A 246 11.95 -8.31 16.14
C THR A 246 11.43 -8.55 17.56
N GLY A 247 11.06 -7.46 18.24
CA GLY A 247 10.60 -7.52 19.62
C GLY A 247 11.73 -7.66 20.66
N ALA A 248 13.00 -7.46 20.27
CA ALA A 248 14.11 -7.39 21.21
C ALA A 248 13.86 -6.30 22.25
N VAL A 249 14.05 -6.65 23.53
CA VAL A 249 13.89 -5.72 24.66
C VAL A 249 15.22 -5.06 25.05
N ASP A 250 16.33 -5.56 24.51
CA ASP A 250 17.69 -5.08 24.71
C ASP A 250 18.51 -5.23 23.44
N ALA A 251 19.49 -4.35 23.22
CA ALA A 251 20.44 -4.37 22.11
C ALA A 251 21.90 -4.24 22.59
N GLY A 252 22.19 -4.57 23.86
CA GLY A 252 23.50 -4.39 24.47
C GLY A 252 24.60 -5.14 23.74
N SER A 253 24.34 -6.38 23.28
CA SER A 253 25.34 -7.15 22.53
C SER A 253 25.72 -6.47 21.20
N GLN A 254 24.76 -5.90 20.49
CA GLN A 254 25.02 -5.15 19.26
C GLN A 254 25.79 -3.86 19.54
N VAL A 255 25.43 -3.14 20.59
CA VAL A 255 26.13 -1.92 21.02
C VAL A 255 27.58 -2.21 21.38
N LEU A 256 27.84 -3.25 22.18
CA LEU A 256 29.21 -3.63 22.56
C LEU A 256 30.05 -4.03 21.33
N ALA A 257 29.46 -4.76 20.37
CA ALA A 257 30.15 -5.10 19.12
C ALA A 257 30.52 -3.83 18.32
N LEU A 258 29.58 -2.88 18.16
CA LEU A 258 29.82 -1.61 17.46
C LEU A 258 30.93 -0.78 18.15
N MET A 259 30.97 -0.77 19.50
CA MET A 259 32.03 -0.11 20.28
C MET A 259 33.38 -0.77 20.02
N ASN A 260 33.44 -2.11 20.09
CA ASN A 260 34.68 -2.85 19.82
C ASN A 260 35.19 -2.60 18.39
N ASP A 261 34.29 -2.56 17.44
CA ASP A 261 34.60 -2.31 16.04
C ASP A 261 34.79 -0.80 15.74
N LYS A 262 34.75 0.06 16.74
CA LYS A 262 34.97 1.54 16.64
C LYS A 262 34.12 2.15 15.51
N VAL A 263 32.81 1.82 15.45
CA VAL A 263 31.90 2.34 14.44
C VAL A 263 31.62 3.83 14.66
N ASP A 264 31.82 4.66 13.62
CA ASP A 264 31.53 6.10 13.65
C ASP A 264 30.04 6.38 13.32
N TYR A 265 29.49 5.63 12.37
CA TYR A 265 28.15 5.81 11.82
C TYR A 265 27.39 4.51 11.90
N VAL A 266 26.27 4.53 12.61
CA VAL A 266 25.36 3.35 12.68
C VAL A 266 24.18 3.59 11.77
N ILE A 267 23.90 2.67 10.87
CA ILE A 267 22.69 2.69 10.05
C ILE A 267 21.74 1.59 10.55
N THR A 268 20.54 1.99 10.99
CA THR A 268 19.53 1.06 11.51
C THR A 268 18.53 0.72 10.41
N CYS A 269 18.55 -0.54 9.96
CA CYS A 269 17.53 -1.13 9.11
C CYS A 269 16.49 -1.84 10.01
N LEU A 270 15.92 -1.07 10.94
CA LEU A 270 15.04 -1.50 12.02
C LEU A 270 13.72 -0.70 11.97
N LEU A 271 12.61 -1.32 12.29
CA LEU A 271 11.36 -0.59 12.56
C LEU A 271 11.48 0.28 13.83
N LEU A 272 10.51 1.17 14.07
CA LEU A 272 10.53 2.12 15.17
C LEU A 272 10.76 1.48 16.56
N PRO A 273 10.02 0.41 16.98
CA PRO A 273 10.23 -0.15 18.31
C PRO A 273 11.66 -0.69 18.55
N PRO A 274 12.25 -1.53 17.68
CA PRO A 274 13.62 -1.98 17.87
C PRO A 274 14.66 -0.87 17.69
N THR A 275 14.37 0.20 16.92
CA THR A 275 15.23 1.39 16.86
C THR A 275 15.25 2.11 18.21
N ILE A 276 14.09 2.27 18.86
CA ILE A 276 14.00 2.84 20.22
C ILE A 276 14.81 1.98 21.22
N THR A 277 14.66 0.65 21.16
CA THR A 277 15.44 -0.27 21.99
C THR A 277 16.94 -0.08 21.76
N PHE A 278 17.39 -0.03 20.51
CA PHE A 278 18.79 0.18 20.16
C PHE A 278 19.32 1.53 20.69
N VAL A 279 18.61 2.64 20.47
CA VAL A 279 19.03 3.98 20.92
C VAL A 279 19.14 4.04 22.45
N LYS A 280 18.20 3.44 23.19
CA LYS A 280 18.23 3.36 24.66
C LYS A 280 19.39 2.50 25.15
N SER A 281 19.64 1.36 24.50
CA SER A 281 20.80 0.53 24.82
C SER A 281 22.12 1.25 24.55
N ALA A 282 22.21 2.02 23.44
CA ALA A 282 23.39 2.83 23.17
C ALA A 282 23.65 3.87 24.28
N GLU A 283 22.62 4.54 24.79
CA GLU A 283 22.72 5.44 25.95
C GLU A 283 23.18 4.73 27.22
N GLN A 284 22.57 3.58 27.53
CA GLN A 284 22.89 2.77 28.70
C GLN A 284 24.39 2.37 28.74
N TYR A 285 24.94 2.00 27.59
CA TYR A 285 26.36 1.62 27.45
C TYR A 285 27.27 2.82 27.16
N LYS A 286 26.72 4.06 27.19
CA LYS A 286 27.48 5.31 26.92
C LYS A 286 28.14 5.29 25.54
N TYR A 287 27.51 4.67 24.56
CA TYR A 287 27.95 4.61 23.18
C TYR A 287 27.35 5.77 22.39
N TRP A 288 28.19 6.66 21.92
CA TRP A 288 27.81 7.88 21.21
C TRP A 288 28.50 7.93 19.84
N PRO A 289 28.00 7.19 18.82
CA PRO A 289 28.50 7.35 17.46
C PRO A 289 28.24 8.77 16.96
N LYS A 290 28.98 9.20 15.93
CA LYS A 290 28.76 10.52 15.32
C LYS A 290 27.26 10.69 14.93
N HIS A 291 26.70 9.69 14.26
CA HIS A 291 25.26 9.64 13.96
C HIS A 291 24.72 8.22 13.99
N ILE A 292 23.44 8.12 14.33
CA ILE A 292 22.60 6.95 14.12
C ILE A 292 21.59 7.32 13.02
N PHE A 293 21.55 6.55 11.94
CA PHE A 293 20.61 6.77 10.84
C PHE A 293 19.48 5.75 10.85
N GLY A 294 18.30 6.19 10.41
CA GLY A 294 17.15 5.30 10.22
C GLY A 294 16.31 5.67 8.99
N PHE A 295 15.51 4.73 8.55
CA PHE A 295 14.66 4.88 7.38
C PHE A 295 13.21 5.27 7.77
N ASN A 296 12.31 5.42 6.81
CA ASN A 296 10.97 5.97 7.01
C ASN A 296 10.16 5.32 8.15
N TRP A 297 10.24 3.99 8.34
CA TRP A 297 9.50 3.28 9.40
C TRP A 297 10.08 3.47 10.81
N ALA A 298 11.21 4.14 10.94
CA ALA A 298 11.81 4.52 12.22
C ALA A 298 11.94 6.04 12.39
N THR A 299 11.58 6.83 11.37
CA THR A 299 11.69 8.29 11.36
C THR A 299 10.34 8.91 11.76
N ASP A 300 10.13 9.00 13.06
CA ASP A 300 8.86 9.43 13.67
C ASP A 300 9.11 10.17 15.00
N ASP A 301 8.26 11.15 15.32
CA ASP A 301 8.34 11.92 16.58
C ASP A 301 8.26 11.04 17.84
N MET A 302 7.65 9.85 17.73
CA MET A 302 7.62 8.86 18.82
C MET A 302 9.03 8.42 19.24
N LEU A 303 9.99 8.36 18.30
CA LEU A 303 11.39 8.08 18.66
C LEU A 303 11.93 9.13 19.63
N VAL A 304 11.71 10.41 19.31
CA VAL A 304 12.20 11.53 20.12
C VAL A 304 11.51 11.55 21.49
N LYS A 305 10.18 11.31 21.51
CA LYS A 305 9.40 11.23 22.75
C LYS A 305 9.86 10.08 23.64
N ALA A 306 10.21 8.93 23.06
CA ALA A 306 10.61 7.73 23.80
C ALA A 306 12.07 7.75 24.29
N CYS A 307 12.98 8.41 23.56
CA CYS A 307 14.43 8.37 23.79
C CYS A 307 14.99 9.69 24.34
N GLY A 308 14.32 10.82 24.15
CA GLY A 308 14.80 12.13 24.61
C GLY A 308 16.23 12.43 24.14
N GLU A 309 17.14 12.78 25.08
CA GLU A 309 18.54 13.11 24.82
C GLU A 309 19.32 11.95 24.16
N ALA A 310 18.92 10.70 24.40
CA ALA A 310 19.57 9.55 23.78
C ALA A 310 19.48 9.59 22.25
N ALA A 311 18.44 10.20 21.70
CA ALA A 311 18.23 10.31 20.26
C ALA A 311 18.91 11.54 19.61
N LYS A 312 19.63 12.39 20.33
CA LYS A 312 20.16 13.67 19.82
C LYS A 312 20.99 13.56 18.55
N ASN A 313 21.70 12.44 18.35
CA ASN A 313 22.53 12.15 17.19
C ASN A 313 21.79 11.37 16.08
N TYR A 314 20.48 11.14 16.25
CA TYR A 314 19.71 10.43 15.25
C TYR A 314 19.34 11.33 14.07
N ILE A 315 19.54 10.81 12.87
CA ILE A 315 19.10 11.38 11.59
C ILE A 315 18.25 10.34 10.87
N GLY A 316 17.01 10.70 10.58
CA GLY A 316 16.13 9.83 9.82
C GLY A 316 15.89 10.30 8.40
N VAL A 317 15.53 9.39 7.50
CA VAL A 317 14.96 9.74 6.20
C VAL A 317 13.49 9.38 6.16
N ASN A 318 12.68 10.22 5.50
CA ASN A 318 11.27 9.93 5.26
C ASN A 318 10.81 10.56 3.94
N PHE A 319 9.76 10.00 3.37
CA PHE A 319 9.09 10.51 2.17
C PHE A 319 7.70 11.10 2.46
N VAL A 320 7.28 11.20 3.71
CA VAL A 320 6.05 11.90 4.10
C VAL A 320 6.36 13.31 4.61
N GLY A 321 5.39 14.21 4.49
CA GLY A 321 5.48 15.54 5.07
C GLY A 321 5.58 15.50 6.60
N ALA A 322 6.23 16.47 7.19
CA ALA A 322 6.28 16.59 8.64
C ALA A 322 4.96 17.16 9.18
N TRP A 323 4.56 16.74 10.40
CA TRP A 323 3.34 17.25 11.05
C TRP A 323 3.28 18.78 11.13
N TRP A 324 4.43 19.41 11.26
CA TRP A 324 4.60 20.86 11.43
C TRP A 324 4.75 21.63 10.11
N ASP A 325 4.73 20.95 8.98
CA ASP A 325 4.76 21.61 7.67
C ASP A 325 3.49 22.44 7.44
N GLU A 326 3.65 23.57 6.77
CA GLU A 326 2.55 24.49 6.44
C GLU A 326 1.96 24.23 5.06
N SER A 327 2.30 23.10 4.45
CA SER A 327 1.75 22.68 3.16
C SER A 327 0.23 22.40 3.24
N PRO A 328 -0.52 22.63 2.16
CA PRO A 328 -1.98 22.44 2.18
C PRO A 328 -2.43 21.04 2.60
N GLY A 329 -1.71 20.02 2.17
CA GLY A 329 -2.03 18.63 2.52
C GLY A 329 -1.81 18.35 4.01
N ILE A 330 -0.74 18.87 4.63
CA ILE A 330 -0.50 18.67 6.06
C ILE A 330 -1.49 19.48 6.91
N LYS A 331 -1.93 20.66 6.44
CA LYS A 331 -3.05 21.38 7.08
C LYS A 331 -4.32 20.53 7.09
N LEU A 332 -4.65 19.89 5.97
CA LEU A 332 -5.79 18.97 5.88
C LEU A 332 -5.62 17.76 6.80
N VAL A 333 -4.41 17.19 6.91
CA VAL A 333 -4.12 16.10 7.86
C VAL A 333 -4.45 16.52 9.29
N ARG A 334 -4.03 17.72 9.71
CA ARG A 334 -4.33 18.26 11.05
C ARG A 334 -5.84 18.46 11.27
N GLU A 335 -6.54 18.98 10.26
CA GLU A 335 -8.00 19.14 10.30
C GLU A 335 -8.71 17.77 10.50
N ILE A 336 -8.31 16.76 9.73
CA ILE A 336 -8.86 15.40 9.84
C ILE A 336 -8.58 14.80 11.22
N ALA A 337 -7.34 14.92 11.70
CA ALA A 337 -6.96 14.43 13.03
C ALA A 337 -7.79 15.09 14.15
N GLN A 338 -8.01 16.39 14.06
CA GLN A 338 -8.87 17.13 15.00
C GLN A 338 -10.33 16.67 14.92
N LYS A 339 -10.87 16.53 13.69
CA LYS A 339 -12.26 16.10 13.47
C LYS A 339 -12.57 14.74 14.10
N TYR A 340 -11.61 13.81 14.03
CA TYR A 340 -11.79 12.44 14.55
C TYR A 340 -11.13 12.23 15.92
N ASN A 341 -10.84 13.32 16.64
CA ASN A 341 -10.28 13.29 18.00
C ASN A 341 -9.01 12.42 18.10
N ARG A 342 -8.14 12.47 17.09
CA ARG A 342 -6.86 11.81 17.18
C ARG A 342 -5.97 12.58 18.14
N THR A 343 -5.66 11.91 19.25
CA THR A 343 -4.76 12.43 20.28
C THR A 343 -3.29 12.32 19.82
N GLU A 344 -2.34 12.56 20.71
CA GLU A 344 -0.90 12.56 20.40
C GLU A 344 -0.39 11.32 19.64
N ILE A 345 -1.02 10.16 19.83
CA ILE A 345 -0.68 8.92 19.08
C ILE A 345 -1.02 9.05 17.60
N GLY A 346 -2.02 9.85 17.24
CA GLY A 346 -2.43 10.09 15.86
C GLY A 346 -1.54 11.07 15.10
N LEU A 347 -0.67 11.81 15.78
CA LEU A 347 0.16 12.89 15.20
C LEU A 347 1.52 12.40 14.67
N THR A 348 1.59 11.19 14.16
CA THR A 348 2.83 10.56 13.71
C THR A 348 2.96 10.60 12.20
N SER A 349 4.19 10.43 11.70
CA SER A 349 4.47 10.25 10.27
C SER A 349 3.70 9.07 9.68
N LEU A 350 3.39 8.07 10.50
CA LEU A 350 2.60 6.89 10.14
C LEU A 350 1.14 7.25 9.85
N TYR A 351 0.53 8.12 10.67
CA TYR A 351 -0.82 8.62 10.43
C TYR A 351 -0.88 9.46 9.14
N ILE A 352 0.10 10.35 8.95
CA ILE A 352 0.24 11.16 7.74
C ILE A 352 0.35 10.27 6.50
N ASN A 353 1.17 9.21 6.58
CA ASN A 353 1.31 8.21 5.52
C ASN A 353 -0.02 7.56 5.16
N GLY A 354 -0.77 7.10 6.16
CA GLY A 354 -2.09 6.49 5.95
C GLY A 354 -3.08 7.41 5.23
N ILE A 355 -3.14 8.67 5.64
CA ILE A 355 -3.93 9.70 4.93
C ILE A 355 -3.45 9.85 3.49
N GLY A 356 -2.14 9.95 3.27
CA GLY A 356 -1.55 10.10 1.94
C GLY A 356 -1.91 8.96 0.98
N VAL A 357 -1.81 7.72 1.45
CA VAL A 357 -2.24 6.54 0.67
C VAL A 357 -3.72 6.62 0.30
N SER A 358 -4.57 6.99 1.26
CA SER A 358 -6.00 7.13 1.00
C SER A 358 -6.35 8.34 0.13
N MET A 359 -5.53 9.39 0.10
CA MET A 359 -5.66 10.50 -0.86
C MET A 359 -5.45 10.01 -2.29
N LEU A 360 -4.46 9.13 -2.54
CA LEU A 360 -4.26 8.53 -3.85
C LEU A 360 -5.49 7.73 -4.30
N PHE A 361 -6.04 6.89 -3.42
CA PHE A 361 -7.26 6.14 -3.71
C PHE A 361 -8.48 7.05 -3.90
N GLY A 362 -8.67 8.05 -3.05
CA GLY A 362 -9.77 9.00 -3.16
C GLY A 362 -9.81 9.72 -4.49
N GLU A 363 -8.64 10.15 -4.98
CA GLU A 363 -8.52 10.78 -6.30
C GLU A 363 -8.75 9.76 -7.43
N ALA A 364 -8.20 8.55 -7.30
CA ALA A 364 -8.42 7.51 -8.30
C ALA A 364 -9.90 7.12 -8.42
N PHE A 365 -10.64 7.04 -7.32
CA PHE A 365 -12.10 6.81 -7.34
C PHE A 365 -12.84 7.94 -8.05
N LYS A 366 -12.46 9.19 -7.82
CA LYS A 366 -13.06 10.34 -8.53
C LYS A 366 -12.84 10.23 -10.03
N ARG A 367 -11.61 9.90 -10.47
CA ARG A 367 -11.27 9.73 -11.89
C ARG A 367 -11.96 8.53 -12.54
N ALA A 368 -12.08 7.42 -11.82
CA ALA A 368 -12.80 6.23 -12.30
C ALA A 368 -14.32 6.47 -12.44
N GLY A 369 -14.88 7.37 -11.64
CA GLY A 369 -16.26 7.84 -11.75
C GLY A 369 -17.31 6.77 -11.40
N LYS A 370 -18.42 6.72 -12.17
CA LYS A 370 -19.57 5.86 -11.86
C LYS A 370 -19.32 4.39 -12.18
N ASP A 371 -18.52 4.10 -13.20
CA ASP A 371 -18.26 2.72 -13.68
C ASP A 371 -17.03 2.11 -12.96
N LEU A 372 -17.06 2.16 -11.63
CA LEU A 372 -15.96 1.80 -10.76
C LEU A 372 -15.79 0.27 -10.68
N THR A 373 -14.76 -0.26 -11.33
CA THR A 373 -14.29 -1.64 -11.30
C THR A 373 -12.84 -1.69 -10.84
N PRO A 374 -12.27 -2.86 -10.50
CA PRO A 374 -10.81 -2.96 -10.29
C PRO A 374 -9.99 -2.49 -11.49
N ASP A 375 -10.40 -2.80 -12.71
CA ASP A 375 -9.69 -2.39 -13.93
C ASP A 375 -9.81 -0.88 -14.17
N SER A 376 -10.99 -0.25 -13.95
CA SER A 376 -11.13 1.21 -14.08
C SER A 376 -10.39 1.96 -12.97
N LEU A 377 -10.32 1.40 -11.76
CA LEU A 377 -9.54 1.96 -10.66
C LEU A 377 -8.04 1.93 -10.98
N LYS A 378 -7.54 0.80 -11.51
CA LYS A 378 -6.17 0.69 -12.01
C LYS A 378 -5.90 1.72 -13.08
N ALA A 379 -6.74 1.80 -14.11
CA ALA A 379 -6.61 2.77 -15.18
C ALA A 379 -6.63 4.22 -14.67
N ALA A 380 -7.45 4.53 -13.67
CA ALA A 380 -7.50 5.85 -13.04
C ALA A 380 -6.19 6.19 -12.31
N LEU A 381 -5.61 5.26 -11.56
CA LEU A 381 -4.27 5.43 -10.95
C LEU A 381 -3.21 5.69 -12.02
N GLU A 382 -3.22 4.96 -13.13
CA GLU A 382 -2.29 5.10 -14.24
C GLU A 382 -2.39 6.44 -14.99
N THR A 383 -3.42 7.24 -14.71
CA THR A 383 -3.53 8.62 -15.23
C THR A 383 -2.76 9.66 -14.39
N PHE A 384 -2.18 9.27 -13.26
CA PHE A 384 -1.45 10.21 -12.41
C PHE A 384 -0.17 10.68 -13.11
N LYS A 385 0.00 11.99 -13.21
CA LYS A 385 1.20 12.66 -13.72
C LYS A 385 1.55 13.74 -12.74
N GLU A 386 2.58 13.51 -11.94
CA GLU A 386 3.00 14.40 -10.85
C GLU A 386 1.83 14.82 -9.94
N TYR A 387 0.90 13.87 -9.70
CA TYR A 387 -0.25 14.13 -8.85
C TYR A 387 0.22 14.46 -7.44
N SER A 388 -0.13 15.66 -6.98
CA SER A 388 0.27 16.19 -5.68
C SER A 388 -0.80 15.92 -4.62
N THR A 389 -0.39 15.34 -3.50
CA THR A 389 -1.18 15.26 -2.27
C THR A 389 -1.07 16.52 -1.40
N GLY A 390 -0.58 17.62 -1.96
CA GLY A 390 -0.37 18.87 -1.22
C GLY A 390 0.76 18.82 -0.19
N GLY A 391 1.77 17.98 -0.42
CA GLY A 391 2.94 17.83 0.44
C GLY A 391 2.84 16.70 1.47
N VAL A 392 1.80 15.88 1.44
CA VAL A 392 1.67 14.67 2.30
C VAL A 392 2.61 13.57 1.83
N LEU A 393 2.56 13.21 0.55
CA LEU A 393 3.46 12.27 -0.13
C LEU A 393 4.19 12.99 -1.27
N PRO A 394 5.29 12.42 -1.80
CA PRO A 394 5.89 12.89 -3.04
C PRO A 394 4.88 12.84 -4.18
N PRO A 395 5.04 13.68 -5.23
CA PRO A 395 4.17 13.63 -6.39
C PRO A 395 4.16 12.22 -7.02
N ALA A 396 2.97 11.68 -7.23
CA ALA A 396 2.78 10.36 -7.81
C ALA A 396 2.69 10.44 -9.34
N THR A 397 3.48 9.61 -10.02
CA THR A 397 3.40 9.41 -11.47
C THR A 397 3.34 7.93 -11.77
N TYR A 398 2.24 7.49 -12.38
CA TYR A 398 2.05 6.10 -12.76
C TYR A 398 1.68 6.00 -14.24
N SER A 399 1.93 4.84 -14.83
CA SER A 399 1.55 4.54 -16.21
C SER A 399 1.27 3.05 -16.36
N ALA A 400 0.69 2.64 -17.49
CA ALA A 400 0.47 1.23 -17.78
C ALA A 400 1.77 0.38 -17.86
N LYS A 401 2.95 1.01 -17.81
CA LYS A 401 4.25 0.34 -17.86
C LYS A 401 5.10 0.49 -16.60
N SER A 402 4.70 1.36 -15.68
CA SER A 402 5.46 1.63 -14.44
C SER A 402 4.56 2.19 -13.36
N HIS A 403 4.62 1.59 -12.20
CA HIS A 403 4.02 2.08 -10.95
C HIS A 403 5.10 2.41 -9.90
N ALA A 404 6.34 2.57 -10.34
CA ALA A 404 7.50 2.84 -9.49
C ALA A 404 7.39 4.21 -8.80
N PRO A 405 8.04 4.37 -7.64
CA PRO A 405 8.01 5.60 -6.86
C PRO A 405 8.90 6.71 -7.44
N ALA A 406 8.72 7.90 -6.92
CA ALA A 406 9.56 9.06 -7.24
C ALA A 406 10.99 8.98 -6.68
N GLU A 407 11.33 7.97 -5.85
CA GLU A 407 12.63 7.73 -5.20
C GLU A 407 13.17 8.98 -4.46
N MET A 408 12.28 9.76 -3.85
CA MET A 408 12.62 11.00 -3.15
C MET A 408 12.42 10.87 -1.65
N VAL A 409 13.41 11.37 -0.88
CA VAL A 409 13.38 11.45 0.58
C VAL A 409 13.78 12.84 1.07
N LYS A 410 13.36 13.17 2.30
CA LYS A 410 13.92 14.28 3.09
C LYS A 410 14.67 13.72 4.28
N PHE A 411 15.70 14.45 4.72
CA PHE A 411 16.41 14.15 5.96
C PHE A 411 15.82 14.95 7.12
N PHE A 412 15.77 14.30 8.27
CA PHE A 412 15.22 14.86 9.51
C PHE A 412 16.22 14.66 10.64
N LYS A 413 16.41 15.68 11.47
CA LYS A 413 17.16 15.59 12.72
C LYS A 413 16.25 15.71 13.93
N VAL A 414 16.73 15.24 15.07
CA VAL A 414 16.03 15.34 16.35
C VAL A 414 16.12 16.78 16.89
N ASP A 415 14.97 17.31 17.28
CA ASP A 415 14.83 18.52 18.11
C ASP A 415 14.32 18.04 19.48
N VAL A 416 15.27 17.80 20.39
CA VAL A 416 14.98 17.25 21.72
C VAL A 416 14.08 18.21 22.52
N ALA A 417 14.36 19.52 22.44
CA ALA A 417 13.63 20.53 23.20
C ALA A 417 12.13 20.53 22.89
N ASN A 418 11.78 20.37 21.60
CA ASN A 418 10.41 20.34 21.14
C ASN A 418 9.87 18.92 20.95
N LYS A 419 10.62 17.89 21.31
CA LYS A 419 10.25 16.45 21.19
C LYS A 419 9.74 16.06 19.81
N ARG A 420 10.42 16.50 18.76
CA ARG A 420 10.02 16.30 17.37
C ARG A 420 11.20 16.10 16.44
N LEU A 421 10.89 15.66 15.21
CA LEU A 421 11.82 15.66 14.10
C LEU A 421 11.63 16.93 13.26
N VAL A 422 12.73 17.51 12.79
CA VAL A 422 12.73 18.68 11.90
C VAL A 422 13.47 18.38 10.62
N ALA A 423 12.89 18.75 9.48
CA ALA A 423 13.50 18.57 8.17
C ALA A 423 14.79 19.42 8.08
N ILE A 424 15.87 18.82 7.56
CA ILE A 424 17.18 19.45 7.35
C ILE A 424 17.61 19.43 5.89
N SER A 425 16.77 18.95 5.00
CA SER A 425 17.01 18.98 3.55
C SER A 425 15.71 19.17 2.78
N ASP A 426 15.83 19.63 1.54
CA ASP A 426 14.81 19.45 0.52
C ASP A 426 14.75 17.99 0.06
N TRP A 427 13.85 17.72 -0.91
CA TRP A 427 13.74 16.41 -1.54
C TRP A 427 15.04 15.98 -2.21
N ARG A 428 15.50 14.78 -1.94
CA ARG A 428 16.74 14.19 -2.48
C ARG A 428 16.46 12.82 -3.07
N LYS A 429 17.21 12.50 -4.13
CA LYS A 429 17.29 11.15 -4.72
C LYS A 429 18.68 10.58 -4.48
N PRO A 430 18.86 9.26 -4.55
CA PRO A 430 20.20 8.67 -4.64
C PRO A 430 21.00 9.33 -5.76
N ARG A 431 22.28 9.54 -5.52
CA ARG A 431 23.17 10.10 -6.54
C ARG A 431 23.47 9.07 -7.61
N GLU A 432 23.55 9.51 -8.85
CA GLU A 432 24.09 8.66 -9.90
C GLU A 432 25.56 8.37 -9.59
N MET A 433 25.89 7.07 -9.52
CA MET A 433 27.29 6.62 -9.39
C MET A 433 27.88 6.50 -10.78
N LYS A 434 29.02 7.16 -10.99
CA LYS A 434 29.75 7.13 -12.26
C LYS A 434 30.52 5.83 -12.42
#